data_9d6fdfa3d5f403bae335d306c88adaee
#
_entry.id   9d6fdfa3d5f403bae335d306c88adaee
#
_cell.length_a   1.000
_cell.length_b   1.000
_cell.length_c   1.000
_cell.angle_alpha   90.00
_cell.angle_beta   90.00
_cell.angle_gamma   90.00
#
_symmetry.space_group_name_H-M   'P 1'
#
loop_
_entity.id
_entity.type
_entity.pdbx_description
1 polymer ?
#
loop_
_entity_poly.entity_id
_entity_poly.type
_entity_poly.pdbx_seq_one_letter_code
_entity_poly.pdbx_strand_id
1 'polypeptide(L)'
;MGGFMGVAAKQDCVFDLYFGIDYHSHLGTRRGGMVVYDKEKGFDRSIHNIENAPFRTKFDKDMQSMKGKFGIGCISDYEPQPLIVRSHHGTYAITTVSKINNTDELVEEIFEKGGSHFLEMSGGEINATELIATLINQKENLVDGISYALEKVDGSVSLLLMNKNGIYCARDKYGRTPVVIGKKEDAFCVAFECFSYKNLGYNDYKELGPGEITVITDQNCITLKKPGDKMKICTFLWVYYGYPASSYEGTSVEQMRYNCGAKMAERDSVKPDIVAGVPDSGIAHAVGYANASGIPFSRPFIKYTPTWPRSFMPTIQSQRNLIAKMKLLAVEDLIRGKSLLLIDDSIVRGTQLRETTEYLFESGAKEVHIRPACPPLVYGCKYLNFSRSSSEMDLITRRVIERLENGNITDEILQEYTNPDSEKYEQMVDEICKELKFTSLRFNRLDDMLDSCGIDKCKLCTYCWDGKE
;
A
#
# COMPACT_ATOMS: atom_id res chain seq x y z
N MET A 1 -3.84 -2.93 -4.02
CA MET A 1 -4.31 -1.87 -3.11
C MET A 1 -4.82 -0.71 -3.96
N GLY A 2 -5.14 0.41 -3.41
CA GLY A 2 -5.57 1.61 -4.11
C GLY A 2 -5.23 2.86 -3.31
N GLY A 3 -5.48 4.01 -3.89
CA GLY A 3 -5.37 5.29 -3.22
C GLY A 3 -6.39 6.26 -3.79
N PHE A 4 -6.75 7.27 -3.04
CA PHE A 4 -7.74 8.25 -3.44
C PHE A 4 -7.29 9.69 -3.21
N MET A 5 -7.94 10.58 -3.93
CA MET A 5 -7.82 12.03 -3.80
C MET A 5 -9.20 12.67 -3.86
N GLY A 6 -9.42 13.71 -3.05
CA GLY A 6 -10.59 14.58 -3.14
C GLY A 6 -10.18 16.04 -3.07
N VAL A 7 -10.89 16.91 -3.76
CA VAL A 7 -10.63 18.36 -3.76
C VAL A 7 -11.94 19.12 -3.65
N ALA A 8 -12.00 20.07 -2.73
CA ALA A 8 -13.09 21.02 -2.56
C ALA A 8 -12.53 22.44 -2.70
N ALA A 9 -12.87 23.16 -3.76
CA ALA A 9 -12.28 24.44 -4.13
C ALA A 9 -13.33 25.51 -4.45
N LYS A 10 -12.95 26.78 -4.29
CA LYS A 10 -13.77 27.93 -4.72
C LYS A 10 -13.87 28.05 -6.23
N GLN A 11 -12.83 27.59 -6.93
CA GLN A 11 -12.72 27.55 -8.38
C GLN A 11 -12.78 26.11 -8.90
N ASP A 12 -12.47 25.90 -10.18
CA ASP A 12 -12.41 24.58 -10.79
C ASP A 12 -11.31 23.71 -10.14
N CYS A 13 -11.67 22.50 -9.71
CA CYS A 13 -10.78 21.60 -8.99
C CYS A 13 -10.14 20.51 -9.86
N VAL A 14 -10.51 20.43 -11.16
CA VAL A 14 -10.18 19.30 -12.04
C VAL A 14 -8.66 19.08 -12.16
N PHE A 15 -7.90 20.16 -12.31
CA PHE A 15 -6.44 20.08 -12.44
C PHE A 15 -5.79 19.46 -11.19
N ASP A 16 -6.13 19.95 -10.00
CA ASP A 16 -5.58 19.46 -8.75
C ASP A 16 -6.00 17.99 -8.50
N LEU A 17 -7.26 17.67 -8.80
CA LEU A 17 -7.76 16.30 -8.68
C LEU A 17 -7.03 15.34 -9.60
N TYR A 18 -6.88 15.69 -10.87
CA TYR A 18 -6.22 14.88 -11.89
C TYR A 18 -4.77 14.54 -11.50
N PHE A 19 -3.96 15.54 -11.17
CA PHE A 19 -2.58 15.31 -10.77
C PHE A 19 -2.47 14.64 -9.40
N GLY A 20 -3.35 14.98 -8.46
CA GLY A 20 -3.38 14.33 -7.15
C GLY A 20 -3.70 12.84 -7.25
N ILE A 21 -4.61 12.42 -8.14
CA ILE A 21 -4.88 11.00 -8.39
C ILE A 21 -3.67 10.34 -9.07
N ASP A 22 -3.07 10.98 -10.07
CA ASP A 22 -1.91 10.45 -10.78
C ASP A 22 -0.74 10.15 -9.84
N TYR A 23 -0.53 10.97 -8.82
CA TYR A 23 0.49 10.74 -7.80
C TYR A 23 0.24 9.47 -6.95
N HIS A 24 -0.97 8.89 -6.98
CA HIS A 24 -1.26 7.60 -6.33
C HIS A 24 -1.04 6.39 -7.27
N SER A 25 -0.51 6.58 -8.49
CA SER A 25 -0.32 5.50 -9.48
C SER A 25 0.63 4.39 -9.03
N HIS A 26 1.45 4.60 -7.99
CA HIS A 26 2.27 3.54 -7.39
C HIS A 26 1.46 2.55 -6.53
N LEU A 27 0.25 2.92 -6.09
CA LEU A 27 -0.62 2.10 -5.24
C LEU A 27 -1.54 1.15 -6.02
N GLY A 28 -1.70 1.33 -7.32
CA GLY A 28 -2.54 0.48 -8.14
C GLY A 28 -2.23 0.61 -9.62
N THR A 29 -2.62 -0.40 -10.41
CA THR A 29 -2.20 -0.52 -11.81
C THR A 29 -3.32 -0.88 -12.78
N ARG A 30 -4.56 -1.10 -12.30
CA ARG A 30 -5.61 -1.64 -13.17
C ARG A 30 -6.65 -0.61 -13.57
N ARG A 31 -7.15 0.17 -12.62
CA ARG A 31 -8.23 1.09 -12.83
C ARG A 31 -7.92 2.46 -12.25
N GLY A 32 -8.35 3.48 -12.95
CA GLY A 32 -8.41 4.83 -12.44
C GLY A 32 -9.80 5.39 -12.64
N GLY A 33 -10.22 6.29 -11.77
CA GLY A 33 -11.50 6.96 -11.91
C GLY A 33 -11.51 8.32 -11.25
N MET A 34 -12.28 9.22 -11.82
CA MET A 34 -12.56 10.53 -11.24
C MET A 34 -14.01 10.93 -11.48
N VAL A 35 -14.55 11.67 -10.55
CA VAL A 35 -15.87 12.27 -10.63
C VAL A 35 -15.82 13.68 -10.08
N VAL A 36 -16.43 14.61 -10.77
CA VAL A 36 -16.56 16.00 -10.33
C VAL A 36 -18.03 16.38 -10.19
N TYR A 37 -18.29 17.37 -9.36
CA TYR A 37 -19.61 17.95 -9.19
C TYR A 37 -19.60 19.43 -9.57
N ASP A 38 -20.48 19.76 -10.51
CA ASP A 38 -20.82 21.13 -10.88
C ASP A 38 -22.28 21.43 -10.53
N LYS A 39 -22.55 22.63 -10.08
CA LYS A 39 -23.88 23.01 -9.61
C LYS A 39 -24.93 22.99 -10.73
N GLU A 40 -24.52 23.28 -11.98
CA GLU A 40 -25.41 23.36 -13.14
C GLU A 40 -25.53 22.01 -13.84
N LYS A 41 -24.41 21.29 -14.00
CA LYS A 41 -24.34 20.03 -14.75
C LYS A 41 -24.55 18.78 -13.90
N GLY A 42 -24.42 18.89 -12.57
CA GLY A 42 -24.46 17.75 -11.67
C GLY A 42 -23.12 16.98 -11.62
N PHE A 43 -23.22 15.66 -11.52
CA PHE A 43 -22.04 14.77 -11.45
C PHE A 43 -21.58 14.38 -12.87
N ASP A 44 -20.28 14.54 -13.13
CA ASP A 44 -19.60 14.07 -14.34
C ASP A 44 -18.51 13.08 -13.93
N ARG A 45 -18.54 11.84 -14.47
CA ARG A 45 -17.70 10.72 -14.05
C ARG A 45 -16.98 10.08 -15.23
N SER A 46 -15.70 9.80 -15.06
CA SER A 46 -14.90 8.98 -15.97
C SER A 46 -14.15 7.88 -15.23
N ILE A 47 -14.11 6.67 -15.81
CA ILE A 47 -13.39 5.49 -15.31
C ILE A 47 -12.68 4.84 -16.49
N HIS A 48 -11.36 4.58 -16.34
CA HIS A 48 -10.56 3.92 -17.37
C HIS A 48 -9.76 2.74 -16.82
N ASN A 49 -9.52 1.75 -17.68
CA ASN A 49 -8.49 0.76 -17.48
C ASN A 49 -7.12 1.42 -17.75
N ILE A 50 -6.22 1.35 -16.76
CA ILE A 50 -4.85 1.92 -16.80
C ILE A 50 -3.74 0.86 -16.86
N GLU A 51 -4.09 -0.41 -17.11
CA GLU A 51 -3.10 -1.49 -17.17
C GLU A 51 -2.06 -1.28 -18.28
N ASN A 52 -2.50 -0.74 -19.43
CA ASN A 52 -1.67 -0.61 -20.63
C ASN A 52 -1.19 0.83 -20.89
N ALA A 53 -1.61 1.79 -20.08
CA ALA A 53 -1.17 3.19 -20.22
C ALA A 53 -1.30 3.92 -18.88
N PRO A 54 -0.40 4.87 -18.56
CA PRO A 54 -0.47 5.66 -17.33
C PRO A 54 -1.79 6.42 -17.19
N PHE A 55 -2.19 6.70 -15.95
CA PHE A 55 -3.39 7.47 -15.62
C PHE A 55 -3.48 8.77 -16.46
N ARG A 56 -2.40 9.55 -16.47
CA ARG A 56 -2.34 10.81 -17.24
C ARG A 56 -2.74 10.64 -18.70
N THR A 57 -2.25 9.61 -19.36
CA THR A 57 -2.56 9.37 -20.78
C THR A 57 -4.01 9.03 -21.00
N LYS A 58 -4.62 8.29 -20.07
CA LYS A 58 -6.01 7.85 -20.21
C LYS A 58 -7.02 8.96 -19.91
N PHE A 59 -6.69 9.84 -18.96
CA PHE A 59 -7.60 10.89 -18.47
C PHE A 59 -7.32 12.29 -19.03
N ASP A 60 -6.42 12.44 -19.99
CA ASP A 60 -6.07 13.76 -20.57
C ASP A 60 -7.27 14.47 -21.17
N LYS A 61 -8.12 13.76 -21.92
CA LYS A 61 -9.34 14.31 -22.51
C LYS A 61 -10.39 14.65 -21.46
N ASP A 62 -10.52 13.80 -20.44
CA ASP A 62 -11.47 14.02 -19.35
C ASP A 62 -11.07 15.28 -18.57
N MET A 63 -9.79 15.45 -18.27
CA MET A 63 -9.26 16.62 -17.59
C MET A 63 -9.56 17.92 -18.35
N GLN A 64 -9.53 17.89 -19.68
CA GLN A 64 -9.83 19.06 -20.51
C GLN A 64 -11.33 19.37 -20.59
N SER A 65 -12.22 18.39 -20.48
CA SER A 65 -13.67 18.51 -20.67
C SER A 65 -14.47 18.67 -19.38
N MET A 66 -14.02 18.03 -18.30
CA MET A 66 -14.67 18.08 -17.00
C MET A 66 -14.50 19.46 -16.34
N LYS A 67 -15.48 19.85 -15.54
CA LYS A 67 -15.44 21.06 -14.69
C LYS A 67 -16.21 20.81 -13.42
N GLY A 68 -15.68 21.32 -12.30
CA GLY A 68 -16.36 21.20 -11.03
C GLY A 68 -15.58 21.85 -9.89
N LYS A 69 -16.26 22.19 -8.82
CA LYS A 69 -15.66 22.75 -7.60
C LYS A 69 -15.37 21.68 -6.56
N PHE A 70 -16.06 20.57 -6.62
CA PHE A 70 -15.83 19.38 -5.81
C PHE A 70 -15.51 18.21 -6.72
N GLY A 71 -14.54 17.41 -6.33
CA GLY A 71 -14.18 16.22 -7.06
C GLY A 71 -13.54 15.17 -6.15
N ILE A 72 -13.79 13.89 -6.46
CA ILE A 72 -13.09 12.76 -5.87
C ILE A 72 -12.63 11.79 -6.95
N GLY A 73 -11.58 11.04 -6.68
CA GLY A 73 -11.10 10.02 -7.59
C GLY A 73 -10.14 9.06 -6.93
N CYS A 74 -9.78 8.02 -7.66
CA CYS A 74 -8.94 6.97 -7.12
C CYS A 74 -8.13 6.24 -8.20
N ILE A 75 -7.11 5.53 -7.71
CA ILE A 75 -6.46 4.41 -8.37
C ILE A 75 -6.91 3.15 -7.65
N SER A 76 -7.28 2.07 -8.37
CA SER A 76 -7.72 0.79 -7.81
C SER A 76 -7.15 -0.38 -8.59
N ASP A 77 -6.88 -1.49 -7.89
CA ASP A 77 -6.50 -2.77 -8.51
C ASP A 77 -7.68 -3.74 -8.65
N TYR A 78 -8.84 -3.39 -8.12
CA TYR A 78 -9.98 -4.30 -8.04
C TYR A 78 -11.16 -3.80 -8.85
N GLU A 79 -12.06 -3.08 -8.24
CA GLU A 79 -13.30 -2.65 -8.84
C GLU A 79 -13.21 -1.26 -9.51
N PRO A 80 -14.10 -1.00 -10.48
CA PRO A 80 -14.28 0.35 -11.03
C PRO A 80 -14.89 1.29 -9.98
N GLN A 81 -14.28 2.44 -9.81
CA GLN A 81 -14.67 3.52 -8.88
C GLN A 81 -14.31 4.88 -9.50
N PRO A 82 -14.85 6.02 -9.01
CA PRO A 82 -15.92 6.17 -8.03
C PRO A 82 -17.30 5.70 -8.53
N LEU A 83 -18.18 5.29 -7.60
CA LEU A 83 -19.59 5.01 -7.90
C LEU A 83 -20.45 6.24 -7.66
N ILE A 84 -21.44 6.49 -8.53
CA ILE A 84 -22.50 7.48 -8.31
C ILE A 84 -23.73 6.74 -7.83
N VAL A 85 -24.22 7.10 -6.65
CA VAL A 85 -25.34 6.44 -5.97
C VAL A 85 -26.47 7.43 -5.79
N ARG A 86 -27.72 6.99 -6.06
CA ARG A 86 -28.94 7.71 -5.73
C ARG A 86 -29.68 7.00 -4.62
N SER A 87 -29.90 7.67 -3.48
CA SER A 87 -30.58 7.11 -2.33
C SER A 87 -31.47 8.15 -1.64
N HIS A 88 -32.03 7.82 -0.47
CA HIS A 88 -32.76 8.77 0.36
C HIS A 88 -31.88 9.91 0.89
N HIS A 89 -30.55 9.75 0.93
CA HIS A 89 -29.59 10.83 1.22
C HIS A 89 -29.39 11.79 0.04
N GLY A 90 -30.08 11.58 -1.09
CA GLY A 90 -29.85 12.28 -2.35
C GLY A 90 -28.86 11.55 -3.25
N THR A 91 -28.29 12.29 -4.19
CA THR A 91 -27.21 11.75 -5.07
C THR A 91 -25.86 12.08 -4.48
N TYR A 92 -24.98 11.08 -4.43
CA TYR A 92 -23.59 11.23 -4.01
C TYR A 92 -22.65 10.33 -4.83
N ALA A 93 -21.39 10.68 -4.85
CA ALA A 93 -20.34 9.82 -5.39
C ALA A 93 -19.49 9.27 -4.24
N ILE A 94 -19.02 8.03 -4.37
CA ILE A 94 -18.21 7.36 -3.32
C ILE A 94 -17.02 6.63 -3.92
N THR A 95 -15.88 6.68 -3.22
CA THR A 95 -14.71 5.85 -3.49
C THR A 95 -14.16 5.29 -2.18
N THR A 96 -13.61 4.08 -2.22
CA THR A 96 -13.10 3.37 -1.05
C THR A 96 -11.72 2.79 -1.29
N VAL A 97 -10.94 2.70 -0.22
CA VAL A 97 -9.81 1.78 -0.10
C VAL A 97 -10.18 0.79 0.99
N SER A 98 -10.53 -0.43 0.59
CA SER A 98 -11.15 -1.40 1.50
C SER A 98 -10.65 -2.83 1.28
N LYS A 99 -10.73 -3.62 2.35
CA LYS A 99 -10.73 -5.08 2.33
C LYS A 99 -11.83 -5.54 3.29
N ILE A 100 -12.75 -6.34 2.79
CA ILE A 100 -13.92 -6.83 3.53
C ILE A 100 -13.82 -8.34 3.58
N ASN A 101 -13.66 -8.91 4.78
CA ASN A 101 -13.53 -10.35 4.96
C ASN A 101 -14.90 -11.03 5.16
N ASN A 102 -15.88 -10.30 5.69
CA ASN A 102 -17.22 -10.78 5.96
C ASN A 102 -18.27 -10.36 4.91
N THR A 103 -17.85 -10.35 3.63
CA THR A 103 -18.74 -9.91 2.52
C THR A 103 -20.03 -10.72 2.47
N ASP A 104 -19.95 -12.06 2.52
CA ASP A 104 -21.11 -12.93 2.41
C ASP A 104 -22.11 -12.73 3.57
N GLU A 105 -21.62 -12.63 4.81
CA GLU A 105 -22.42 -12.34 5.98
C GLU A 105 -23.18 -11.00 5.87
N LEU A 106 -22.48 -9.96 5.39
CA LEU A 106 -23.06 -8.63 5.20
C LEU A 106 -24.12 -8.63 4.11
N VAL A 107 -23.91 -9.38 3.03
CA VAL A 107 -24.84 -9.52 1.92
C VAL A 107 -26.11 -10.25 2.38
N GLU A 108 -25.97 -11.35 3.11
CA GLU A 108 -27.09 -12.09 3.68
C GLU A 108 -27.91 -11.19 4.62
N GLU A 109 -27.26 -10.45 5.54
CA GLU A 109 -27.92 -9.49 6.43
C GLU A 109 -28.70 -8.41 5.65
N ILE A 110 -28.15 -7.94 4.52
CA ILE A 110 -28.82 -6.95 3.67
C ILE A 110 -30.05 -7.55 2.99
N PHE A 111 -29.98 -8.77 2.50
CA PHE A 111 -31.10 -9.43 1.83
C PHE A 111 -32.21 -9.78 2.83
N GLU A 112 -31.88 -10.22 4.03
CA GLU A 112 -32.87 -10.44 5.12
C GLU A 112 -33.64 -9.16 5.49
N LYS A 113 -32.99 -7.99 5.37
CA LYS A 113 -33.63 -6.68 5.62
C LYS A 113 -34.40 -6.12 4.43
N GLY A 114 -34.54 -6.88 3.35
CA GLY A 114 -35.32 -6.51 2.17
C GLY A 114 -34.50 -5.90 1.02
N GLY A 115 -33.16 -5.96 1.07
CA GLY A 115 -32.29 -5.71 -0.08
C GLY A 115 -32.55 -6.75 -1.18
N SER A 116 -32.50 -6.36 -2.43
CA SER A 116 -32.92 -7.26 -3.52
C SER A 116 -31.79 -7.63 -4.49
N HIS A 117 -30.75 -6.82 -4.63
CA HIS A 117 -29.68 -7.04 -5.60
C HIS A 117 -28.50 -6.11 -5.37
N PHE A 118 -27.37 -6.49 -5.99
CA PHE A 118 -26.21 -5.64 -6.25
C PHE A 118 -26.05 -5.50 -7.75
N LEU A 119 -25.66 -4.33 -8.22
CA LEU A 119 -25.58 -3.99 -9.65
C LEU A 119 -24.14 -4.01 -10.18
N GLU A 120 -23.19 -3.60 -9.36
CA GLU A 120 -21.79 -3.49 -9.75
C GLU A 120 -21.02 -4.76 -9.35
N MET A 121 -20.91 -5.69 -10.30
CA MET A 121 -20.14 -6.93 -10.12
C MET A 121 -18.77 -6.81 -10.80
N SER A 122 -17.73 -7.25 -10.13
CA SER A 122 -16.37 -7.25 -10.67
C SER A 122 -15.76 -8.65 -10.63
N GLY A 123 -15.62 -9.28 -11.80
CA GLY A 123 -15.03 -10.62 -11.90
C GLY A 123 -15.86 -11.73 -11.24
N GLY A 124 -17.17 -11.53 -11.09
CA GLY A 124 -18.07 -12.45 -10.40
C GLY A 124 -18.27 -12.13 -8.90
N GLU A 125 -17.51 -11.17 -8.38
CA GLU A 125 -17.58 -10.72 -6.99
C GLU A 125 -18.40 -9.42 -6.86
N ILE A 126 -19.02 -9.21 -5.70
CA ILE A 126 -19.73 -7.97 -5.38
C ILE A 126 -18.71 -6.84 -5.26
N ASN A 127 -19.02 -5.68 -5.85
CA ASN A 127 -18.18 -4.49 -5.72
C ASN A 127 -18.18 -4.02 -4.26
N ALA A 128 -17.00 -4.01 -3.62
CA ALA A 128 -16.85 -3.63 -2.22
C ALA A 128 -17.33 -2.20 -1.95
N THR A 129 -17.15 -1.27 -2.91
CA THR A 129 -17.63 0.11 -2.79
C THR A 129 -19.16 0.19 -2.81
N GLU A 130 -19.84 -0.64 -3.59
CA GLU A 130 -21.30 -0.74 -3.60
C GLU A 130 -21.83 -1.32 -2.26
N LEU A 131 -21.17 -2.36 -1.74
CA LEU A 131 -21.52 -2.92 -0.45
C LEU A 131 -21.41 -1.87 0.68
N ILE A 132 -20.33 -1.10 0.71
CA ILE A 132 -20.16 0.00 1.65
C ILE A 132 -21.26 1.08 1.47
N ALA A 133 -21.58 1.47 0.25
CA ALA A 133 -22.67 2.42 -0.03
C ALA A 133 -24.02 1.88 0.44
N THR A 134 -24.28 0.58 0.28
CA THR A 134 -25.50 -0.09 0.73
C THR A 134 -25.60 -0.09 2.27
N LEU A 135 -24.49 -0.35 2.99
CA LEU A 135 -24.45 -0.24 4.44
C LEU A 135 -24.71 1.19 4.93
N ILE A 136 -24.11 2.19 4.27
CA ILE A 136 -24.34 3.60 4.58
C ILE A 136 -25.81 3.96 4.45
N ASN A 137 -26.48 3.47 3.40
CA ASN A 137 -27.88 3.74 3.12
C ASN A 137 -28.86 3.04 4.09
N GLN A 138 -28.41 2.20 5.01
CA GLN A 138 -29.27 1.62 6.07
C GLN A 138 -29.54 2.57 7.23
N LYS A 139 -28.93 3.76 7.26
CA LYS A 139 -29.10 4.75 8.34
C LYS A 139 -29.75 6.03 7.82
N GLU A 140 -30.33 6.82 8.74
CA GLU A 140 -31.10 8.02 8.40
C GLU A 140 -30.24 9.20 7.94
N ASN A 141 -28.96 9.26 8.35
CA ASN A 141 -28.03 10.30 7.92
C ASN A 141 -26.68 9.72 7.56
N LEU A 142 -25.90 10.48 6.78
CA LEU A 142 -24.62 10.02 6.24
C LEU A 142 -23.56 9.73 7.30
N VAL A 143 -23.53 10.48 8.40
CA VAL A 143 -22.50 10.29 9.44
C VAL A 143 -22.73 8.97 10.19
N ASP A 144 -23.98 8.69 10.56
CA ASP A 144 -24.35 7.42 11.19
C ASP A 144 -24.18 6.26 10.22
N GLY A 145 -24.51 6.47 8.92
CA GLY A 145 -24.30 5.48 7.86
C GLY A 145 -22.84 5.12 7.68
N ILE A 146 -21.97 6.11 7.55
CA ILE A 146 -20.52 5.89 7.44
C ILE A 146 -20.01 5.20 8.71
N SER A 147 -20.40 5.65 9.91
CA SER A 147 -20.01 5.02 11.17
C SER A 147 -20.42 3.55 11.23
N TYR A 148 -21.66 3.26 10.81
CA TYR A 148 -22.17 1.89 10.76
C TYR A 148 -21.38 1.00 9.81
N ALA A 149 -21.05 1.49 8.61
CA ALA A 149 -20.23 0.75 7.66
C ALA A 149 -18.83 0.45 8.21
N LEU A 150 -18.18 1.46 8.85
CA LEU A 150 -16.87 1.27 9.48
C LEU A 150 -16.90 0.21 10.60
N GLU A 151 -17.97 0.15 11.39
CA GLU A 151 -18.09 -0.83 12.49
C GLU A 151 -18.41 -2.25 11.99
N LYS A 152 -19.27 -2.38 10.99
CA LYS A 152 -19.73 -3.69 10.48
C LYS A 152 -18.67 -4.45 9.70
N VAL A 153 -17.76 -3.74 9.04
CA VAL A 153 -16.71 -4.39 8.24
C VAL A 153 -15.70 -5.11 9.14
N ASP A 154 -15.54 -6.42 8.91
CA ASP A 154 -14.35 -7.16 9.30
C ASP A 154 -13.28 -6.98 8.21
N GLY A 155 -12.17 -6.35 8.58
CA GLY A 155 -11.11 -5.93 7.67
C GLY A 155 -10.75 -4.46 7.86
N SER A 156 -10.73 -3.68 6.78
CA SER A 156 -10.55 -2.23 6.86
C SER A 156 -11.27 -1.49 5.73
N VAL A 157 -11.69 -0.26 6.01
CA VAL A 157 -12.26 0.64 5.01
C VAL A 157 -11.99 2.10 5.34
N SER A 158 -11.36 2.80 4.41
CA SER A 158 -11.28 4.27 4.38
C SER A 158 -12.00 4.75 3.12
N LEU A 159 -12.71 5.87 3.18
CA LEU A 159 -13.55 6.30 2.08
C LEU A 159 -13.63 7.82 1.92
N LEU A 160 -13.97 8.24 0.69
CA LEU A 160 -14.45 9.57 0.37
C LEU A 160 -15.87 9.47 -0.19
N LEU A 161 -16.79 10.28 0.35
CA LEU A 161 -18.15 10.39 -0.14
C LEU A 161 -18.44 11.86 -0.45
N MET A 162 -18.71 12.17 -1.70
CA MET A 162 -18.96 13.54 -2.17
C MET A 162 -20.43 13.73 -2.53
N ASN A 163 -21.04 14.76 -1.99
CA ASN A 163 -22.34 15.26 -2.42
C ASN A 163 -22.26 16.75 -2.76
N LYS A 164 -23.40 17.37 -3.06
CA LYS A 164 -23.48 18.81 -3.42
C LYS A 164 -23.03 19.77 -2.31
N ASN A 165 -22.87 19.30 -1.06
CA ASN A 165 -22.55 20.10 0.10
C ASN A 165 -21.08 19.98 0.52
N GLY A 166 -20.32 18.99 0.01
CA GLY A 166 -18.92 18.77 0.35
C GLY A 166 -18.48 17.33 0.22
N ILE A 167 -17.27 17.04 0.71
CA ILE A 167 -16.65 15.74 0.67
C ILE A 167 -16.49 15.21 2.11
N TYR A 168 -17.20 14.14 2.44
CA TYR A 168 -17.05 13.39 3.68
C TYR A 168 -15.83 12.49 3.54
N CYS A 169 -14.91 12.60 4.49
CA CYS A 169 -13.68 11.85 4.56
C CYS A 169 -13.75 10.96 5.80
N ALA A 170 -13.60 9.67 5.66
CA ALA A 170 -13.64 8.74 6.79
C ALA A 170 -12.43 7.82 6.78
N ARG A 171 -11.72 7.73 7.91
CA ARG A 171 -10.62 6.82 8.13
C ARG A 171 -11.11 5.53 8.79
N ASP A 172 -10.52 4.41 8.41
CA ASP A 172 -10.75 3.09 9.01
C ASP A 172 -10.85 3.13 10.55
N LYS A 173 -11.69 2.27 11.14
CA LYS A 173 -11.96 2.25 12.60
C LYS A 173 -10.72 2.11 13.48
N TYR A 174 -9.65 1.48 12.96
CA TYR A 174 -8.35 1.36 13.62
C TYR A 174 -7.26 2.23 12.98
N GLY A 175 -7.61 3.06 12.00
CA GLY A 175 -6.64 3.92 11.31
C GLY A 175 -5.58 3.18 10.54
N ARG A 176 -5.87 1.98 10.01
CA ARG A 176 -4.89 1.12 9.33
C ARG A 176 -4.28 1.75 8.10
N THR A 177 -5.03 2.60 7.42
CA THR A 177 -4.57 3.41 6.29
C THR A 177 -4.68 4.89 6.60
N PRO A 178 -3.80 5.74 6.04
CA PRO A 178 -3.86 7.17 6.27
C PRO A 178 -5.03 7.82 5.52
N VAL A 179 -5.54 8.93 6.05
CA VAL A 179 -6.41 9.90 5.38
C VAL A 179 -5.93 11.27 5.80
N VAL A 180 -5.32 12.00 4.87
CA VAL A 180 -4.65 13.27 5.16
C VAL A 180 -5.33 14.42 4.42
N ILE A 181 -5.50 15.55 5.10
CA ILE A 181 -6.13 16.76 4.57
C ILE A 181 -5.05 17.81 4.37
N GLY A 182 -5.00 18.36 3.17
CA GLY A 182 -4.20 19.53 2.81
C GLY A 182 -5.07 20.78 2.64
N LYS A 183 -4.46 21.94 2.82
CA LYS A 183 -5.12 23.24 2.67
C LYS A 183 -4.26 24.21 1.87
N LYS A 184 -4.88 24.96 0.96
CA LYS A 184 -4.37 26.19 0.36
C LYS A 184 -5.39 27.33 0.50
N GLU A 185 -5.10 28.52 0.02
CA GLU A 185 -5.91 29.71 0.26
C GLU A 185 -7.39 29.56 -0.14
N ASP A 186 -7.64 28.88 -1.26
CA ASP A 186 -8.96 28.77 -1.89
C ASP A 186 -9.50 27.35 -2.00
N ALA A 187 -8.82 26.36 -1.35
CA ALA A 187 -9.21 24.96 -1.43
C ALA A 187 -8.75 24.11 -0.24
N PHE A 188 -9.51 23.06 0.04
CA PHE A 188 -9.08 21.89 0.80
C PHE A 188 -8.95 20.68 -0.12
N CYS A 189 -8.00 19.83 0.17
CA CYS A 189 -7.90 18.50 -0.43
C CYS A 189 -7.84 17.42 0.65
N VAL A 190 -8.17 16.21 0.26
CA VAL A 190 -7.98 15.01 1.06
C VAL A 190 -7.32 13.95 0.20
N ALA A 191 -6.35 13.24 0.76
CA ALA A 191 -5.59 12.23 0.02
C ALA A 191 -5.23 11.03 0.90
N PHE A 192 -4.84 9.95 0.25
CA PHE A 192 -4.24 8.79 0.90
C PHE A 192 -2.79 9.07 1.30
N GLU A 193 -2.06 9.91 0.55
CA GLU A 193 -0.67 10.28 0.81
C GLU A 193 -0.43 11.79 0.70
N CYS A 194 0.29 12.36 1.67
CA CYS A 194 0.50 13.80 1.75
C CYS A 194 1.37 14.39 0.62
N PHE A 195 2.31 13.63 0.06
CA PHE A 195 3.15 14.13 -1.03
C PHE A 195 2.34 14.47 -2.29
N SER A 196 1.18 13.81 -2.48
CA SER A 196 0.33 13.96 -3.67
C SER A 196 -0.22 15.38 -3.86
N TYR A 197 -0.33 16.16 -2.80
CA TYR A 197 -0.87 17.50 -2.86
C TYR A 197 0.16 18.63 -2.59
N LYS A 198 1.34 18.29 -2.02
CA LYS A 198 2.36 19.31 -1.71
C LYS A 198 2.83 20.06 -2.95
N ASN A 199 3.09 19.35 -4.04
CA ASN A 199 3.48 19.97 -5.32
C ASN A 199 2.33 20.73 -6.02
N LEU A 200 1.08 20.56 -5.55
CA LEU A 200 -0.10 21.30 -6.01
C LEU A 200 -0.36 22.57 -5.17
N GLY A 201 0.58 22.90 -4.27
CA GLY A 201 0.53 24.11 -3.45
C GLY A 201 -0.28 23.98 -2.15
N TYR A 202 -0.64 22.78 -1.75
CA TYR A 202 -1.29 22.53 -0.46
C TYR A 202 -0.26 22.29 0.63
N ASN A 203 -0.55 22.80 1.82
CA ASN A 203 0.18 22.50 3.05
C ASN A 203 -0.57 21.46 3.87
N ASP A 204 0.15 20.66 4.65
CA ASP A 204 -0.44 19.72 5.60
C ASP A 204 -1.35 20.47 6.57
N TYR A 205 -2.59 20.00 6.72
CA TYR A 205 -3.58 20.65 7.60
C TYR A 205 -4.01 19.72 8.73
N LYS A 206 -4.36 18.48 8.41
CA LYS A 206 -4.84 17.49 9.38
C LYS A 206 -4.65 16.07 8.87
N GLU A 207 -4.26 15.16 9.74
CA GLU A 207 -4.38 13.73 9.54
C GLU A 207 -5.54 13.21 10.39
N LEU A 208 -6.46 12.43 9.80
CA LEU A 208 -7.61 11.89 10.51
C LEU A 208 -7.15 10.77 11.45
N GLY A 209 -7.72 10.75 12.66
CA GLY A 209 -7.53 9.63 13.59
C GLY A 209 -8.41 8.43 13.28
N PRO A 210 -8.29 7.32 14.05
CA PRO A 210 -9.05 6.10 13.85
C PRO A 210 -10.56 6.32 13.91
N GLY A 211 -11.31 5.88 12.89
CA GLY A 211 -12.77 6.00 12.82
C GLY A 211 -13.29 7.44 12.75
N GLU A 212 -12.42 8.41 12.54
CA GLU A 212 -12.82 9.81 12.42
C GLU A 212 -13.56 10.07 11.11
N ILE A 213 -14.61 10.91 11.18
CA ILE A 213 -15.35 11.42 10.02
C ILE A 213 -15.25 12.93 10.01
N THR A 214 -14.74 13.48 8.93
CA THR A 214 -14.58 14.91 8.70
C THR A 214 -15.20 15.29 7.35
N VAL A 215 -15.84 16.44 7.25
CA VAL A 215 -16.30 16.99 5.97
C VAL A 215 -15.43 18.18 5.58
N ILE A 216 -14.99 18.21 4.33
CA ILE A 216 -14.33 19.35 3.72
C ILE A 216 -15.24 20.01 2.69
N THR A 217 -15.21 21.32 2.68
CA THR A 217 -15.86 22.20 1.69
C THR A 217 -14.81 23.14 1.11
N ASP A 218 -15.22 24.04 0.22
CA ASP A 218 -14.34 25.10 -0.30
C ASP A 218 -13.92 26.14 0.76
N GLN A 219 -14.54 26.13 1.95
CA GLN A 219 -14.28 27.10 3.03
C GLN A 219 -13.88 26.45 4.36
N ASN A 220 -14.38 25.27 4.65
CA ASN A 220 -14.31 24.67 5.98
C ASN A 220 -13.85 23.21 5.96
N CYS A 221 -13.21 22.84 7.07
CA CYS A 221 -12.92 21.45 7.40
C CYS A 221 -13.52 21.20 8.81
N ILE A 222 -14.57 20.37 8.89
CA ILE A 222 -15.37 20.21 10.11
C ILE A 222 -15.35 18.72 10.51
N THR A 223 -14.91 18.45 11.73
CA THR A 223 -14.99 17.09 12.32
C THR A 223 -16.43 16.81 12.73
N LEU A 224 -17.04 15.78 12.15
CA LEU A 224 -18.39 15.33 12.42
C LEU A 224 -18.43 14.19 13.44
N LYS A 225 -17.46 13.29 13.42
CA LYS A 225 -17.23 12.25 14.43
C LYS A 225 -15.77 12.30 14.85
N LYS A 226 -15.52 12.42 16.14
CA LYS A 226 -14.17 12.44 16.72
C LYS A 226 -13.49 11.08 16.55
N PRO A 227 -12.14 11.03 16.50
CA PRO A 227 -11.41 9.78 16.43
C PRO A 227 -11.60 8.94 17.71
N GLY A 228 -11.44 7.63 17.54
CA GLY A 228 -11.30 6.69 18.65
C GLY A 228 -9.87 6.61 19.18
N ASP A 229 -9.70 5.95 20.32
CA ASP A 229 -8.41 5.87 21.01
C ASP A 229 -7.51 4.71 20.51
N LYS A 230 -8.10 3.73 19.83
CA LYS A 230 -7.37 2.53 19.37
C LYS A 230 -6.84 2.70 17.95
N MET A 231 -5.53 2.85 17.80
CA MET A 231 -4.85 2.90 16.51
C MET A 231 -4.08 1.61 16.24
N LYS A 232 -4.10 1.17 15.00
CA LYS A 232 -3.31 0.06 14.45
C LYS A 232 -2.92 0.37 13.00
N ILE A 233 -2.18 1.47 12.80
CA ILE A 233 -1.71 1.85 11.46
C ILE A 233 -0.75 0.78 10.90
N CYS A 234 -0.88 0.48 9.63
CA CYS A 234 -0.06 -0.54 8.96
C CYS A 234 1.41 -0.12 8.90
N THR A 235 2.30 -0.87 9.57
CA THR A 235 3.74 -0.59 9.56
C THR A 235 4.36 -0.77 8.16
N PHE A 236 3.76 -1.60 7.32
CA PHE A 236 4.22 -1.82 5.95
C PHE A 236 4.12 -0.57 5.06
N LEU A 237 3.35 0.44 5.48
CA LEU A 237 3.32 1.74 4.81
C LEU A 237 4.71 2.39 4.79
N TRP A 238 5.45 2.36 5.91
CA TRP A 238 6.82 2.87 5.95
C TRP A 238 7.82 1.92 5.29
N VAL A 239 7.69 0.63 5.52
CA VAL A 239 8.65 -0.35 5.00
C VAL A 239 8.67 -0.38 3.48
N TYR A 240 7.49 -0.35 2.83
CA TYR A 240 7.39 -0.55 1.38
C TYR A 240 6.38 0.38 0.68
N TYR A 241 5.10 0.40 1.13
CA TYR A 241 4.02 0.98 0.31
C TYR A 241 4.05 2.48 0.19
N GLY A 242 4.38 3.17 1.26
CA GLY A 242 4.40 4.62 1.29
C GLY A 242 5.44 5.19 0.32
N TYR A 243 5.04 6.22 -0.39
CA TYR A 243 5.99 6.93 -1.24
C TYR A 243 7.07 7.59 -0.38
N PRO A 244 8.36 7.57 -0.78
CA PRO A 244 9.46 8.09 0.06
C PRO A 244 9.25 9.52 0.58
N ALA A 245 8.63 10.39 -0.22
CA ALA A 245 8.35 11.78 0.17
C ALA A 245 7.10 11.96 1.06
N SER A 246 6.40 10.88 1.42
CA SER A 246 5.26 10.91 2.34
C SER A 246 5.69 10.85 3.81
N SER A 247 4.76 11.24 4.67
CA SER A 247 4.84 11.03 6.12
C SER A 247 3.48 10.58 6.64
N TYR A 248 3.49 9.75 7.69
CA TYR A 248 2.31 9.29 8.40
C TYR A 248 2.55 9.44 9.89
N GLU A 249 1.53 9.89 10.64
CA GLU A 249 1.61 10.11 12.08
C GLU A 249 2.87 10.90 12.49
N GLY A 250 3.25 11.88 11.66
CA GLY A 250 4.42 12.72 11.88
C GLY A 250 5.77 12.10 11.51
N THR A 251 5.83 10.84 11.07
CA THR A 251 7.09 10.17 10.70
C THR A 251 7.26 10.06 9.18
N SER A 252 8.38 10.60 8.68
CA SER A 252 8.76 10.48 7.27
C SER A 252 9.05 9.04 6.87
N VAL A 253 8.56 8.63 5.71
CA VAL A 253 8.81 7.30 5.13
C VAL A 253 10.30 7.10 4.86
N GLU A 254 10.94 8.06 4.20
CA GLU A 254 12.37 7.97 3.84
C GLU A 254 13.26 7.92 5.09
N GLN A 255 12.99 8.77 6.10
CA GLN A 255 13.76 8.80 7.33
C GLN A 255 13.61 7.49 8.13
N MET A 256 12.39 6.93 8.18
CA MET A 256 12.17 5.62 8.81
C MET A 256 13.02 4.54 8.15
N ARG A 257 13.08 4.51 6.81
CA ARG A 257 13.89 3.54 6.07
C ARG A 257 15.38 3.69 6.35
N TYR A 258 15.87 4.93 6.47
CA TYR A 258 17.27 5.19 6.88
C TYR A 258 17.55 4.67 8.28
N ASN A 259 16.67 4.98 9.25
CA ASN A 259 16.79 4.51 10.63
C ASN A 259 16.78 2.98 10.71
N CYS A 260 15.89 2.35 9.94
CA CYS A 260 15.76 0.89 9.84
C CYS A 260 17.06 0.26 9.32
N GLY A 261 17.62 0.81 8.23
CA GLY A 261 18.89 0.35 7.68
C GLY A 261 20.07 0.50 8.65
N ALA A 262 20.12 1.61 9.42
CA ALA A 262 21.14 1.83 10.43
C ALA A 262 21.09 0.76 11.55
N LYS A 263 19.89 0.46 12.08
CA LYS A 263 19.71 -0.59 13.09
C LYS A 263 20.10 -1.98 12.59
N MET A 264 19.83 -2.28 11.32
CA MET A 264 20.29 -3.53 10.70
C MET A 264 21.81 -3.62 10.69
N ALA A 265 22.52 -2.53 10.37
CA ALA A 265 23.98 -2.46 10.33
C ALA A 265 24.61 -2.68 11.72
N GLU A 266 23.99 -2.13 12.79
CA GLU A 266 24.47 -2.29 14.18
C GLU A 266 24.52 -3.76 14.62
N ARG A 267 23.64 -4.61 14.07
CA ARG A 267 23.56 -6.03 14.42
C ARG A 267 24.28 -6.95 13.45
N ASP A 268 24.82 -6.44 12.35
CA ASP A 268 25.43 -7.29 11.32
C ASP A 268 26.93 -7.41 11.50
N SER A 269 27.43 -8.64 11.35
CA SER A 269 28.86 -8.96 11.45
C SER A 269 29.54 -9.14 10.09
N VAL A 270 28.76 -9.22 9.00
CA VAL A 270 29.29 -9.42 7.65
C VAL A 270 30.04 -8.16 7.19
N LYS A 271 31.16 -8.37 6.50
CA LYS A 271 32.01 -7.29 5.96
C LYS A 271 32.06 -7.38 4.44
N PRO A 272 31.00 -6.96 3.73
CA PRO A 272 30.98 -6.95 2.27
C PRO A 272 31.84 -5.81 1.71
N ASP A 273 32.18 -5.91 0.44
CA ASP A 273 32.88 -4.82 -0.26
C ASP A 273 31.96 -3.62 -0.52
N ILE A 274 30.66 -3.88 -0.76
CA ILE A 274 29.66 -2.84 -1.02
C ILE A 274 28.31 -3.21 -0.43
N VAL A 275 27.53 -2.18 -0.09
CA VAL A 275 26.11 -2.26 0.25
C VAL A 275 25.29 -1.72 -0.93
N ALA A 276 24.22 -2.41 -1.26
CA ALA A 276 23.31 -2.01 -2.34
C ALA A 276 21.84 -2.27 -1.95
N GLY A 277 20.93 -1.48 -2.51
CA GLY A 277 19.50 -1.69 -2.39
C GLY A 277 18.90 -2.33 -3.63
N VAL A 278 17.96 -3.22 -3.47
CA VAL A 278 17.10 -3.67 -4.57
C VAL A 278 16.26 -2.49 -5.05
N PRO A 279 16.32 -2.09 -6.31
CA PRO A 279 15.60 -0.93 -6.81
C PRO A 279 14.08 -1.20 -6.91
N ASP A 280 13.21 -0.28 -6.44
CA ASP A 280 13.54 1.01 -5.79
C ASP A 280 13.36 0.90 -4.26
N SER A 281 12.68 -0.14 -3.77
CA SER A 281 12.21 -0.32 -2.38
C SER A 281 13.33 -0.48 -1.35
N GLY A 282 14.41 -1.18 -1.71
CA GLY A 282 15.55 -1.42 -0.81
C GLY A 282 16.55 -0.26 -0.73
N ILE A 283 16.46 0.75 -1.62
CA ILE A 283 17.52 1.78 -1.75
C ILE A 283 17.65 2.61 -0.46
N ALA A 284 16.58 3.14 0.09
CA ALA A 284 16.64 3.98 1.28
C ALA A 284 17.17 3.23 2.51
N HIS A 285 16.72 1.98 2.69
CA HIS A 285 17.24 1.10 3.73
C HIS A 285 18.75 0.84 3.57
N ALA A 286 19.21 0.62 2.32
CA ALA A 286 20.62 0.40 2.02
C ALA A 286 21.48 1.64 2.25
N VAL A 287 20.98 2.82 1.96
CA VAL A 287 21.67 4.10 2.28
C VAL A 287 21.83 4.25 3.79
N GLY A 288 20.78 3.98 4.57
CA GLY A 288 20.84 4.01 6.03
C GLY A 288 21.85 3.01 6.61
N TYR A 289 21.86 1.79 6.07
CA TYR A 289 22.85 0.76 6.45
C TYR A 289 24.28 1.18 6.11
N ALA A 290 24.53 1.66 4.90
CA ALA A 290 25.85 2.09 4.46
C ALA A 290 26.39 3.25 5.30
N ASN A 291 25.55 4.25 5.61
CA ASN A 291 25.91 5.39 6.45
C ASN A 291 26.31 4.95 7.87
N ALA A 292 25.61 3.97 8.46
CA ALA A 292 25.89 3.49 9.80
C ALA A 292 27.10 2.56 9.85
N SER A 293 27.26 1.67 8.87
CA SER A 293 28.36 0.68 8.83
C SER A 293 29.68 1.26 8.32
N GLY A 294 29.67 2.38 7.60
CA GLY A 294 30.81 2.92 6.89
C GLY A 294 31.21 2.14 5.62
N ILE A 295 30.43 1.13 5.22
CA ILE A 295 30.66 0.36 3.99
C ILE A 295 30.11 1.14 2.81
N PRO A 296 30.84 1.27 1.67
CA PRO A 296 30.37 2.07 0.55
C PRO A 296 29.04 1.60 -0.03
N PHE A 297 28.09 2.54 -0.21
CA PHE A 297 26.90 2.30 -1.00
C PHE A 297 27.24 2.32 -2.49
N SER A 298 26.77 1.32 -3.25
CA SER A 298 26.94 1.24 -4.69
C SER A 298 25.66 0.74 -5.37
N ARG A 299 25.57 0.93 -6.68
CA ARG A 299 24.45 0.46 -7.49
C ARG A 299 24.92 -0.60 -8.49
N PRO A 300 25.13 -1.86 -8.07
CA PRO A 300 25.60 -2.94 -8.93
C PRO A 300 24.59 -3.34 -10.00
N PHE A 301 23.34 -2.92 -9.86
CA PHE A 301 22.32 -3.03 -10.89
C PHE A 301 21.39 -1.82 -10.85
N ILE A 302 20.87 -1.48 -12.03
CA ILE A 302 20.03 -0.30 -12.25
C ILE A 302 18.75 -0.74 -12.95
N LYS A 303 17.62 -0.25 -12.46
CA LYS A 303 16.33 -0.50 -13.08
C LYS A 303 16.19 0.31 -14.37
N TYR A 304 15.88 -0.38 -15.48
CA TYR A 304 15.60 0.27 -16.74
C TYR A 304 14.13 0.70 -16.81
N THR A 305 13.89 1.99 -16.67
CA THR A 305 12.53 2.54 -16.57
C THR A 305 11.94 3.08 -17.89
N PRO A 306 12.72 3.45 -18.95
CA PRO A 306 12.18 4.25 -20.06
C PRO A 306 11.10 3.60 -20.91
N THR A 307 11.05 2.27 -21.01
CA THR A 307 10.20 1.58 -21.99
C THR A 307 9.28 0.49 -21.44
N TRP A 308 9.28 0.25 -20.11
CA TRP A 308 8.51 -0.84 -19.54
C TRP A 308 7.38 -0.33 -18.64
N PRO A 309 6.12 -0.33 -19.10
CA PRO A 309 5.00 -0.19 -18.19
C PRO A 309 4.97 -1.38 -17.22
N ARG A 310 4.51 -1.15 -15.98
CA ARG A 310 4.47 -2.16 -14.88
C ARG A 310 3.78 -3.48 -15.24
N SER A 311 2.92 -3.48 -16.25
CA SER A 311 1.98 -4.55 -16.56
C SER A 311 2.44 -5.54 -17.65
N PHE A 312 3.57 -5.32 -18.33
CA PHE A 312 4.00 -6.25 -19.38
C PHE A 312 4.63 -7.51 -18.79
N MET A 313 3.84 -8.57 -18.64
CA MET A 313 4.26 -9.90 -18.21
C MET A 313 3.82 -10.94 -19.25
N PRO A 314 4.76 -11.53 -20.01
CA PRO A 314 4.43 -12.60 -20.95
C PRO A 314 3.91 -13.85 -20.24
N THR A 315 3.15 -14.63 -20.96
CA THR A 315 2.62 -15.93 -20.46
C THR A 315 3.67 -17.02 -20.40
N ILE A 316 4.73 -16.94 -21.23
CA ILE A 316 5.78 -17.96 -21.36
C ILE A 316 6.91 -17.70 -20.36
N GLN A 317 7.31 -18.72 -19.58
CA GLN A 317 8.31 -18.59 -18.50
C GLN A 317 9.69 -18.10 -19.00
N SER A 318 10.17 -18.61 -20.14
CA SER A 318 11.45 -18.17 -20.72
C SER A 318 11.45 -16.69 -21.10
N GLN A 319 10.33 -16.18 -21.60
CA GLN A 319 10.18 -14.75 -21.91
C GLN A 319 10.07 -13.90 -20.63
N ARG A 320 9.47 -14.42 -19.55
CA ARG A 320 9.44 -13.75 -18.25
C ARG A 320 10.84 -13.55 -17.68
N ASN A 321 11.67 -14.61 -17.74
CA ASN A 321 13.06 -14.55 -17.27
C ASN A 321 13.90 -13.55 -18.10
N LEU A 322 13.72 -13.52 -19.43
CA LEU A 322 14.37 -12.54 -20.28
C LEU A 322 13.95 -11.11 -19.93
N ILE A 323 12.67 -10.88 -19.73
CA ILE A 323 12.14 -9.55 -19.36
C ILE A 323 12.60 -9.13 -17.96
N ALA A 324 12.69 -10.05 -17.00
CA ALA A 324 13.25 -9.75 -15.70
C ALA A 324 14.71 -9.27 -15.82
N LYS A 325 15.55 -9.96 -16.61
CA LYS A 325 16.93 -9.54 -16.93
C LYS A 325 16.98 -8.20 -17.66
N MET A 326 16.04 -7.90 -18.56
CA MET A 326 15.98 -6.61 -19.26
C MET A 326 15.56 -5.43 -18.37
N LYS A 327 14.87 -5.68 -17.25
CA LYS A 327 14.47 -4.64 -16.29
C LYS A 327 15.57 -4.23 -15.34
N LEU A 328 16.52 -5.12 -15.05
CA LEU A 328 17.63 -4.89 -14.14
C LEU A 328 18.95 -5.02 -14.92
N LEU A 329 19.62 -3.92 -15.14
CA LEU A 329 20.90 -3.88 -15.87
C LEU A 329 22.04 -3.96 -14.88
N ALA A 330 22.90 -5.00 -14.99
CA ALA A 330 24.09 -5.16 -14.17
C ALA A 330 25.19 -4.17 -14.58
N VAL A 331 25.92 -3.66 -13.58
CA VAL A 331 27.15 -2.88 -13.75
C VAL A 331 28.31 -3.80 -13.34
N GLU A 332 28.84 -4.55 -14.31
CA GLU A 332 29.81 -5.62 -14.07
C GLU A 332 31.02 -5.20 -13.24
N ASP A 333 31.57 -3.99 -13.46
CA ASP A 333 32.71 -3.45 -12.71
C ASP A 333 32.43 -3.29 -11.20
N LEU A 334 31.15 -3.17 -10.82
CA LEU A 334 30.72 -3.11 -9.42
C LEU A 334 30.39 -4.47 -8.82
N ILE A 335 30.38 -5.54 -9.64
CA ILE A 335 29.97 -6.89 -9.22
C ILE A 335 31.14 -7.85 -9.21
N ARG A 336 31.94 -7.87 -10.27
CA ARG A 336 32.98 -8.89 -10.50
C ARG A 336 33.98 -8.97 -9.36
N GLY A 337 34.08 -10.16 -8.77
CA GLY A 337 35.01 -10.49 -7.68
C GLY A 337 34.66 -9.88 -6.33
N LYS A 338 33.49 -9.21 -6.18
CA LYS A 338 33.11 -8.52 -4.94
C LYS A 338 32.11 -9.32 -4.11
N SER A 339 32.18 -9.11 -2.81
CA SER A 339 31.18 -9.51 -1.82
C SER A 339 30.13 -8.40 -1.71
N LEU A 340 28.86 -8.72 -2.04
CA LEU A 340 27.75 -7.78 -2.11
C LEU A 340 26.80 -8.00 -0.94
N LEU A 341 26.39 -6.93 -0.26
CA LEU A 341 25.27 -6.97 0.68
C LEU A 341 24.09 -6.23 0.06
N LEU A 342 23.02 -6.97 -0.21
CA LEU A 342 21.81 -6.43 -0.80
C LEU A 342 20.71 -6.28 0.25
N ILE A 343 20.10 -5.12 0.28
CA ILE A 343 18.96 -4.82 1.12
C ILE A 343 17.71 -4.72 0.26
N ASP A 344 16.67 -5.44 0.65
CA ASP A 344 15.33 -5.31 0.10
C ASP A 344 14.34 -4.99 1.22
N ASP A 345 13.14 -4.55 0.89
CA ASP A 345 12.10 -4.28 1.89
C ASP A 345 11.62 -5.58 2.57
N SER A 346 11.39 -6.63 1.78
CA SER A 346 10.80 -7.89 2.24
C SER A 346 11.07 -9.06 1.29
N ILE A 347 10.90 -10.28 1.77
CA ILE A 347 10.84 -11.49 0.95
C ILE A 347 9.43 -12.08 1.05
N VAL A 348 8.66 -12.01 -0.03
CA VAL A 348 7.31 -12.60 -0.11
C VAL A 348 7.37 -13.99 -0.73
N ARG A 349 7.52 -14.09 -2.05
CA ARG A 349 7.61 -15.36 -2.79
C ARG A 349 9.04 -15.86 -2.99
N GLY A 350 10.01 -14.96 -2.95
CA GLY A 350 11.43 -15.22 -3.14
C GLY A 350 11.87 -15.37 -4.60
N THR A 351 10.97 -15.59 -5.54
CA THR A 351 11.32 -15.90 -6.95
C THR A 351 12.16 -14.82 -7.61
N GLN A 352 11.73 -13.57 -7.50
CA GLN A 352 12.45 -12.44 -8.11
C GLN A 352 13.83 -12.23 -7.50
N LEU A 353 13.93 -12.37 -6.18
CA LEU A 353 15.20 -12.18 -5.47
C LEU A 353 16.19 -13.32 -5.77
N ARG A 354 15.69 -14.55 -5.92
CA ARG A 354 16.49 -15.69 -6.42
C ARG A 354 17.06 -15.42 -7.81
N GLU A 355 16.22 -15.01 -8.76
CA GLU A 355 16.64 -14.69 -10.13
C GLU A 355 17.69 -13.57 -10.15
N THR A 356 17.50 -12.53 -9.32
CA THR A 356 18.48 -11.43 -9.17
C THR A 356 19.80 -11.95 -8.62
N THR A 357 19.77 -12.82 -7.62
CA THR A 357 20.98 -13.41 -7.02
C THR A 357 21.74 -14.29 -8.01
N GLU A 358 21.04 -15.17 -8.72
CA GLU A 358 21.64 -16.00 -9.78
C GLU A 358 22.32 -15.12 -10.85
N TYR A 359 21.65 -14.03 -11.26
CA TYR A 359 22.21 -13.09 -12.23
C TYR A 359 23.47 -12.38 -11.72
N LEU A 360 23.53 -12.03 -10.43
CA LEU A 360 24.74 -11.44 -9.84
C LEU A 360 25.92 -12.43 -9.81
N PHE A 361 25.67 -13.71 -9.47
CA PHE A 361 26.71 -14.73 -9.56
C PHE A 361 27.16 -14.99 -11.00
N GLU A 362 26.25 -15.02 -11.97
CA GLU A 362 26.57 -15.09 -13.41
C GLU A 362 27.44 -13.88 -13.85
N SER A 363 27.23 -12.71 -13.25
CA SER A 363 28.01 -11.48 -13.49
C SER A 363 29.35 -11.45 -12.73
N GLY A 364 29.67 -12.50 -11.97
CA GLY A 364 30.94 -12.68 -11.31
C GLY A 364 31.01 -12.20 -9.86
N ALA A 365 29.89 -12.05 -9.16
CA ALA A 365 29.87 -11.78 -7.72
C ALA A 365 30.56 -12.93 -6.97
N LYS A 366 31.38 -12.60 -5.95
CA LYS A 366 32.01 -13.57 -5.07
C LYS A 366 31.05 -14.08 -4.02
N GLU A 367 30.30 -13.20 -3.40
CA GLU A 367 29.32 -13.45 -2.36
C GLU A 367 28.11 -12.53 -2.53
N VAL A 368 26.92 -13.02 -2.18
CA VAL A 368 25.67 -12.23 -2.16
C VAL A 368 24.96 -12.46 -0.83
N HIS A 369 25.02 -11.47 0.03
CA HIS A 369 24.38 -11.45 1.33
C HIS A 369 23.06 -10.67 1.25
N ILE A 370 21.98 -11.24 1.76
CA ILE A 370 20.64 -10.61 1.68
C ILE A 370 20.19 -10.18 3.08
N ARG A 371 19.65 -8.95 3.16
CA ARG A 371 19.14 -8.35 4.40
C ARG A 371 17.77 -7.70 4.14
N PRO A 372 16.66 -8.44 4.35
CA PRO A 372 15.33 -7.83 4.30
C PRO A 372 15.15 -6.83 5.45
N ALA A 373 14.54 -5.68 5.14
CA ALA A 373 14.34 -4.60 6.12
C ALA A 373 13.25 -4.90 7.15
N CYS A 374 12.43 -5.94 6.92
CA CYS A 374 11.42 -6.40 7.88
C CYS A 374 11.68 -7.86 8.30
N PRO A 375 11.02 -8.35 9.36
CA PRO A 375 11.02 -9.77 9.73
C PRO A 375 10.40 -10.66 8.64
N PRO A 376 10.56 -12.00 8.72
CA PRO A 376 9.88 -12.93 7.84
C PRO A 376 8.35 -12.73 7.88
N LEU A 377 7.72 -12.70 6.71
CA LEU A 377 6.27 -12.63 6.61
C LEU A 377 5.68 -14.02 6.85
N VAL A 378 5.08 -14.24 8.01
CA VAL A 378 4.50 -15.53 8.41
C VAL A 378 3.00 -15.59 8.18
N TYR A 379 2.31 -14.44 8.22
CA TYR A 379 0.87 -14.33 8.06
C TYR A 379 0.48 -13.49 6.86
N GLY A 380 -0.50 -13.96 6.08
CA GLY A 380 -1.13 -13.18 5.02
C GLY A 380 -1.93 -12.01 5.61
N CYS A 381 -1.82 -10.81 5.01
CA CYS A 381 -2.54 -9.65 5.53
C CYS A 381 -4.05 -9.82 5.41
N LYS A 382 -4.78 -9.77 6.54
CA LYS A 382 -6.25 -9.82 6.56
C LYS A 382 -6.93 -8.45 6.55
N TYR A 383 -6.15 -7.35 6.55
CA TYR A 383 -6.70 -6.00 6.65
C TYR A 383 -6.55 -5.16 5.39
N LEU A 384 -5.54 -5.44 4.58
CA LEU A 384 -5.24 -4.66 3.39
C LEU A 384 -4.94 -5.57 2.19
N ASN A 385 -5.37 -5.14 1.02
CA ASN A 385 -5.13 -5.85 -0.24
C ASN A 385 -3.75 -5.52 -0.81
N PHE A 386 -2.68 -5.78 -0.08
CA PHE A 386 -1.31 -5.51 -0.52
C PHE A 386 -0.80 -6.57 -1.51
N SER A 387 -1.13 -7.81 -1.26
CA SER A 387 -0.72 -8.92 -2.10
C SER A 387 -1.89 -9.39 -2.95
N ARG A 388 -1.62 -9.71 -4.20
CA ARG A 388 -2.54 -10.51 -5.04
C ARG A 388 -2.51 -11.99 -4.66
N SER A 389 -1.88 -12.30 -3.54
CA SER A 389 -1.78 -13.64 -2.99
C SER A 389 -3.15 -14.11 -2.56
N SER A 390 -3.64 -15.15 -3.18
CA SER A 390 -4.91 -15.81 -2.83
C SER A 390 -4.74 -16.87 -1.75
N SER A 391 -3.49 -17.17 -1.37
CA SER A 391 -3.16 -18.23 -0.42
C SER A 391 -1.96 -17.83 0.44
N GLU A 392 -1.95 -18.23 1.71
CA GLU A 392 -0.77 -18.11 2.59
C GLU A 392 0.44 -18.88 2.07
N MET A 393 0.22 -19.92 1.27
CA MET A 393 1.26 -20.71 0.59
C MET A 393 2.02 -19.92 -0.49
N ASP A 394 1.57 -18.73 -0.85
CA ASP A 394 2.37 -17.81 -1.66
C ASP A 394 3.57 -17.22 -0.89
N LEU A 395 3.53 -17.23 0.44
CA LEU A 395 4.65 -16.83 1.28
C LEU A 395 5.72 -17.93 1.30
N ILE A 396 6.97 -17.58 1.01
CA ILE A 396 8.09 -18.54 1.07
C ILE A 396 8.25 -19.13 2.46
N THR A 397 8.06 -18.30 3.49
CA THR A 397 8.09 -18.72 4.89
C THR A 397 7.10 -19.85 5.17
N ARG A 398 5.85 -19.71 4.74
CA ARG A 398 4.80 -20.73 4.93
C ARG A 398 5.12 -22.02 4.20
N ARG A 399 5.63 -21.95 2.96
CA ARG A 399 6.08 -23.15 2.22
C ARG A 399 7.22 -23.87 2.91
N VAL A 400 8.17 -23.13 3.46
CA VAL A 400 9.30 -23.71 4.20
C VAL A 400 8.82 -24.33 5.50
N ILE A 401 7.98 -23.63 6.29
CA ILE A 401 7.40 -24.14 7.53
C ILE A 401 6.60 -25.41 7.27
N GLU A 402 5.77 -25.46 6.23
CA GLU A 402 5.00 -26.66 5.87
C GLU A 402 5.89 -27.87 5.61
N ARG A 403 7.02 -27.67 4.94
CA ARG A 403 8.01 -28.74 4.71
C ARG A 403 8.69 -29.20 6.00
N LEU A 404 9.09 -28.26 6.86
CA LEU A 404 9.77 -28.57 8.12
C LEU A 404 8.86 -29.29 9.12
N GLU A 405 7.57 -28.93 9.15
CA GLU A 405 6.57 -29.51 10.05
C GLU A 405 5.77 -30.67 9.44
N ASN A 406 6.13 -31.11 8.20
CA ASN A 406 5.43 -32.16 7.47
C ASN A 406 3.90 -31.95 7.38
N GLY A 407 3.48 -30.68 7.20
CA GLY A 407 2.08 -30.27 7.09
C GLY A 407 1.34 -30.08 8.42
N ASN A 408 1.97 -30.36 9.56
CA ASN A 408 1.38 -30.19 10.91
C ASN A 408 1.59 -28.76 11.40
N ILE A 409 0.79 -27.80 10.92
CA ILE A 409 0.90 -26.39 11.27
C ILE A 409 -0.22 -26.02 12.24
N THR A 410 0.15 -25.58 13.44
CA THR A 410 -0.74 -24.95 14.43
C THR A 410 -0.32 -23.51 14.69
N ASP A 411 -1.19 -22.71 15.31
CA ASP A 411 -0.85 -21.32 15.66
C ASP A 411 0.33 -21.25 16.65
N GLU A 412 0.43 -22.20 17.58
CA GLU A 412 1.57 -22.28 18.52
C GLU A 412 2.88 -22.53 17.79
N ILE A 413 2.88 -23.44 16.80
CA ILE A 413 4.06 -23.73 15.97
C ILE A 413 4.42 -22.48 15.17
N LEU A 414 3.46 -21.79 14.56
CA LEU A 414 3.73 -20.56 13.82
C LEU A 414 4.35 -19.48 14.71
N GLN A 415 3.90 -19.35 15.96
CA GLN A 415 4.48 -18.38 16.91
C GLN A 415 5.96 -18.68 17.21
N GLU A 416 6.40 -19.94 17.24
CA GLU A 416 7.82 -20.27 17.38
C GLU A 416 8.65 -19.74 16.20
N TYR A 417 8.11 -19.80 14.97
CA TYR A 417 8.75 -19.28 13.75
C TYR A 417 8.78 -17.74 13.67
N THR A 418 8.01 -17.04 14.49
CA THR A 418 8.07 -15.57 14.59
C THR A 418 9.10 -15.08 15.62
N ASN A 419 9.61 -15.97 16.48
CA ASN A 419 10.59 -15.64 17.50
C ASN A 419 12.02 -15.74 16.95
N PRO A 420 12.73 -14.62 16.75
CA PRO A 420 14.08 -14.62 16.16
C PRO A 420 15.16 -15.31 17.01
N ASP A 421 14.85 -15.71 18.25
CA ASP A 421 15.76 -16.39 19.17
C ASP A 421 15.42 -17.90 19.29
N SER A 422 14.49 -18.43 18.47
CA SER A 422 14.13 -19.86 18.47
C SER A 422 14.93 -20.66 17.43
N GLU A 423 15.17 -21.94 17.71
CA GLU A 423 15.80 -22.87 16.75
C GLU A 423 14.98 -23.03 15.47
N LYS A 424 13.65 -23.03 15.56
CA LYS A 424 12.76 -23.14 14.40
C LYS A 424 12.88 -21.94 13.46
N TYR A 425 13.01 -20.73 14.03
CA TYR A 425 13.27 -19.54 13.24
C TYR A 425 14.58 -19.64 12.47
N GLU A 426 15.68 -20.06 13.14
CA GLU A 426 16.98 -20.23 12.49
C GLU A 426 16.90 -21.28 11.37
N GLN A 427 16.27 -22.44 11.62
CA GLN A 427 16.07 -23.48 10.61
C GLN A 427 15.28 -22.97 9.38
N MET A 428 14.22 -22.20 9.60
CA MET A 428 13.46 -21.59 8.52
C MET A 428 14.31 -20.61 7.69
N VAL A 429 15.07 -19.75 8.35
CA VAL A 429 15.95 -18.77 7.66
C VAL A 429 17.03 -19.49 6.85
N ASP A 430 17.63 -20.54 7.39
CA ASP A 430 18.64 -21.35 6.70
C ASP A 430 18.06 -22.05 5.47
N GLU A 431 16.88 -22.62 5.57
CA GLU A 431 16.20 -23.26 4.43
C GLU A 431 15.81 -22.25 3.35
N ILE A 432 15.32 -21.06 3.72
CA ILE A 432 15.07 -19.97 2.77
C ILE A 432 16.38 -19.54 2.09
N CYS A 433 17.45 -19.38 2.85
CA CYS A 433 18.78 -19.00 2.35
C CYS A 433 19.29 -20.02 1.29
N LYS A 434 19.17 -21.30 1.57
CA LYS A 434 19.56 -22.40 0.65
C LYS A 434 18.69 -22.41 -0.60
N GLU A 435 17.34 -22.34 -0.44
CA GLU A 435 16.38 -22.37 -1.55
C GLU A 435 16.61 -21.20 -2.53
N LEU A 436 16.95 -20.02 -2.01
CA LEU A 436 17.18 -18.81 -2.79
C LEU A 436 18.64 -18.61 -3.21
N LYS A 437 19.53 -19.52 -2.82
CA LYS A 437 20.97 -19.55 -3.18
C LYS A 437 21.76 -18.33 -2.71
N PHE A 438 21.41 -17.77 -1.55
CA PHE A 438 22.17 -16.68 -0.95
C PHE A 438 23.43 -17.19 -0.25
N THR A 439 24.47 -16.34 -0.19
CA THR A 439 25.64 -16.63 0.67
C THR A 439 25.27 -16.55 2.14
N SER A 440 24.43 -15.58 2.51
CA SER A 440 23.82 -15.51 3.84
C SER A 440 22.51 -14.71 3.80
N LEU A 441 21.60 -15.04 4.70
CA LEU A 441 20.33 -14.36 4.90
C LEU A 441 20.17 -13.97 6.37
N ARG A 442 19.75 -12.74 6.61
CA ARG A 442 19.37 -12.29 7.95
C ARG A 442 18.26 -11.26 7.85
N PHE A 443 17.11 -11.56 8.42
CA PHE A 443 15.99 -10.63 8.50
C PHE A 443 16.21 -9.60 9.61
N ASN A 444 15.60 -8.43 9.46
CA ASN A 444 15.55 -7.44 10.51
C ASN A 444 14.70 -7.95 11.70
N ARG A 445 14.95 -7.46 12.90
CA ARG A 445 14.12 -7.74 14.08
C ARG A 445 12.90 -6.84 14.10
N LEU A 446 11.77 -7.40 14.57
CA LEU A 446 10.51 -6.67 14.67
C LEU A 446 10.67 -5.39 15.52
N ASP A 447 11.28 -5.51 16.69
CA ASP A 447 11.47 -4.37 17.59
C ASP A 447 12.31 -3.24 16.98
N ASP A 448 13.38 -3.57 16.27
CA ASP A 448 14.26 -2.60 15.62
C ASP A 448 13.54 -1.87 14.50
N MET A 449 12.72 -2.59 13.72
CA MET A 449 11.88 -2.01 12.68
C MET A 449 10.82 -1.07 13.27
N LEU A 450 10.14 -1.49 14.35
CA LEU A 450 9.12 -0.66 15.01
C LEU A 450 9.72 0.59 15.66
N ASP A 451 10.89 0.46 16.32
CA ASP A 451 11.61 1.62 16.87
C ASP A 451 11.99 2.64 15.80
N SER A 452 12.26 2.16 14.58
CA SER A 452 12.60 3.03 13.45
C SER A 452 11.44 3.92 13.00
N CYS A 453 10.19 3.52 13.29
CA CYS A 453 9.01 4.33 13.02
C CYS A 453 8.88 5.56 13.94
N GLY A 454 9.53 5.55 15.11
CA GLY A 454 9.53 6.71 16.02
C GLY A 454 8.18 7.05 16.66
N ILE A 455 7.21 6.12 16.59
CA ILE A 455 5.88 6.23 17.21
C ILE A 455 5.64 5.06 18.16
N ASP A 456 4.65 5.20 19.04
CA ASP A 456 4.34 4.16 20.01
C ASP A 456 4.01 2.83 19.32
N LYS A 457 4.74 1.78 19.71
CA LYS A 457 4.60 0.42 19.13
C LYS A 457 3.18 -0.13 19.23
N CYS A 458 2.42 0.24 20.27
CA CYS A 458 1.04 -0.20 20.43
C CYS A 458 0.09 0.33 19.34
N LYS A 459 0.48 1.41 18.66
CA LYS A 459 -0.26 2.01 17.54
C LYS A 459 0.06 1.38 16.18
N LEU A 460 1.08 0.53 16.11
CA LEU A 460 1.53 -0.12 14.89
C LEU A 460 0.86 -1.48 14.68
N CYS A 461 0.46 -1.79 13.46
CA CYS A 461 -0.03 -3.11 13.09
C CYS A 461 1.15 -3.99 12.69
N THR A 462 1.29 -5.15 13.34
CA THR A 462 2.38 -6.12 13.13
C THR A 462 1.88 -7.48 12.64
N TYR A 463 0.59 -7.59 12.32
CA TYR A 463 -0.09 -8.86 12.00
C TYR A 463 0.66 -9.74 10.98
N CYS A 464 1.26 -9.15 9.94
CA CYS A 464 1.96 -9.91 8.89
C CYS A 464 3.16 -10.70 9.43
N TRP A 465 3.74 -10.29 10.56
CA TRP A 465 4.96 -10.87 11.14
C TRP A 465 4.69 -11.75 12.34
N ASP A 466 3.80 -11.33 13.26
CA ASP A 466 3.56 -11.99 14.53
C ASP A 466 2.13 -12.49 14.76
N GLY A 467 1.22 -12.28 13.80
CA GLY A 467 -0.18 -12.68 13.89
C GLY A 467 -1.02 -11.93 14.92
N LYS A 468 -0.49 -10.89 15.58
CA LYS A 468 -1.19 -10.15 16.64
C LYS A 468 -2.08 -9.04 16.08
N GLU A 469 -3.25 -8.88 16.69
CA GLU A 469 -4.25 -7.85 16.37
C GLU A 469 -4.10 -6.57 17.21
#